data_6f6f6aed1ae596aebd1d9c59a03aa52a
#
_entry.id   6f6f6aed1ae596aebd1d9c59a03aa52a
#
_cell.length_a   1.000
_cell.length_b   1.000
_cell.length_c   1.000
_cell.angle_alpha   90.00
_cell.angle_beta   90.00
_cell.angle_gamma   90.00
#
_symmetry.space_group_name_H-M   'P 1'
#
loop_
_entity.id
_entity.type
_entity.pdbx_description
1 polymer ?
#
loop_
_entity_poly.entity_id
_entity_poly.type
_entity_poly.pdbx_seq_one_letter_code
_entity_poly.pdbx_strand_id
1 'polypeptide(L)'
;SRGEDNPSAGTGTADGASSGDGETAAGENPEGQPPLRELPEMDFENYTFRILMRNSSVHQSDIFADESSGDAVDNAVFLRNEAVSERYNVQFELIASSSGNDDSDGIPVILSGTDAYDLVAPHGRRCITYAMNDCCVDWYSLPYLNLTYDWWAQGARNSFTFNDTLLFMTGDMSHLSVAASYVMMFN
;
A
#
# COMPACT_ATOMS: atom_id res chain seq x y z
N SER A 1 28.71 -56.07 23.84
CA SER A 1 29.85 -55.57 24.63
C SER A 1 29.71 -54.08 24.79
N ARG A 2 29.09 -53.69 25.88
CA ARG A 2 29.56 -52.73 26.91
C ARG A 2 29.78 -51.32 26.35
N GLY A 3 29.34 -50.23 27.00
CA GLY A 3 28.75 -49.93 28.27
C GLY A 3 28.37 -48.44 28.19
N GLU A 4 27.25 -48.06 28.70
CA GLU A 4 27.04 -47.34 29.99
C GLU A 4 28.06 -46.23 30.23
N ASP A 5 27.56 -45.01 30.28
CA ASP A 5 27.43 -44.26 31.51
C ASP A 5 26.75 -42.88 31.31
N ASN A 6 25.64 -42.71 32.00
CA ASN A 6 25.07 -41.42 32.40
C ASN A 6 25.56 -41.13 33.82
N PRO A 7 25.82 -39.90 34.25
CA PRO A 7 24.90 -39.35 35.21
C PRO A 7 24.71 -37.81 35.21
N SER A 8 23.54 -37.49 35.67
CA SER A 8 23.17 -36.64 36.82
C SER A 8 22.93 -35.14 36.58
N ALA A 9 21.68 -34.82 36.65
CA ALA A 9 20.96 -33.81 37.45
C ALA A 9 21.77 -32.62 38.03
N GLY A 10 21.27 -31.43 37.66
CA GLY A 10 21.51 -30.18 38.40
C GLY A 10 20.25 -29.33 38.34
N THR A 11 19.52 -29.35 39.43
CA THR A 11 18.41 -28.44 39.78
C THR A 11 18.93 -27.03 40.00
N GLY A 12 18.27 -26.03 39.41
CA GLY A 12 18.51 -24.61 39.69
C GLY A 12 17.23 -23.80 39.44
N THR A 13 16.70 -23.39 40.52
CA THR A 13 15.49 -22.59 40.81
C THR A 13 15.20 -21.41 39.91
N ALA A 14 13.86 -21.19 39.81
CA ALA A 14 13.20 -19.99 39.31
C ALA A 14 13.63 -18.69 40.00
N ASP A 15 13.64 -17.60 39.25
CA ASP A 15 12.93 -16.35 39.55
C ASP A 15 13.27 -15.29 38.49
N GLY A 16 12.28 -14.50 38.11
CA GLY A 16 12.50 -13.28 37.36
C GLY A 16 11.49 -13.06 36.21
N ALA A 17 10.23 -12.85 36.59
CA ALA A 17 9.30 -12.17 35.72
C ALA A 17 9.79 -10.73 35.46
N SER A 18 10.19 -10.41 34.25
CA SER A 18 10.30 -9.05 33.78
C SER A 18 9.36 -8.86 32.61
N SER A 19 8.29 -8.13 32.88
CA SER A 19 7.41 -7.54 31.90
C SER A 19 8.23 -6.55 31.06
N GLY A 20 8.65 -6.97 29.90
CA GLY A 20 9.22 -6.10 28.89
C GLY A 20 8.08 -5.59 28.02
N ASP A 21 7.81 -4.30 28.13
CA ASP A 21 6.99 -3.55 27.21
C ASP A 21 7.43 -3.84 25.78
N GLY A 22 6.51 -4.39 24.99
CA GLY A 22 6.73 -4.59 23.56
C GLY A 22 6.72 -3.25 22.85
N GLU A 23 7.88 -2.60 22.84
CA GLU A 23 8.17 -1.52 21.91
C GLU A 23 8.22 -2.16 20.53
N THR A 24 7.15 -1.97 19.76
CA THR A 24 7.11 -2.28 18.34
C THR A 24 8.25 -1.51 17.68
N ALA A 25 9.30 -2.23 17.31
CA ALA A 25 10.40 -1.69 16.56
C ALA A 25 9.83 -1.05 15.28
N ALA A 26 9.77 0.27 15.25
CA ALA A 26 9.61 1.01 14.01
C ALA A 26 10.77 0.56 13.12
N GLY A 27 10.44 -0.04 11.97
CA GLY A 27 11.42 -0.53 11.03
C GLY A 27 12.46 0.55 10.76
N GLU A 28 13.74 0.18 10.86
CA GLU A 28 14.86 1.08 10.59
C GLU A 28 14.69 1.62 9.18
N ASN A 29 14.58 2.95 9.07
CA ASN A 29 14.53 3.64 7.80
C ASN A 29 15.88 3.44 7.09
N PRO A 30 15.93 2.90 5.85
CA PRO A 30 17.18 2.74 5.12
C PRO A 30 17.96 4.05 5.05
N GLU A 31 19.28 4.00 5.23
CA GLU A 31 20.14 5.20 5.24
C GLU A 31 19.90 6.06 3.99
N GLY A 32 19.52 7.32 4.20
CA GLY A 32 19.32 8.31 3.13
C GLY A 32 17.88 8.55 2.71
N GLN A 33 16.89 7.88 3.30
CA GLN A 33 15.49 8.20 3.07
C GLN A 33 14.99 9.20 4.12
N PRO A 34 14.26 10.26 3.73
CA PRO A 34 13.65 11.13 4.70
C PRO A 34 12.64 10.34 5.54
N PRO A 35 12.62 10.49 6.87
CA PRO A 35 11.65 9.79 7.70
C PRO A 35 10.22 10.21 7.32
N LEU A 36 9.29 9.27 7.35
CA LEU A 36 7.86 9.53 7.09
C LEU A 36 7.27 10.66 7.98
N ARG A 37 7.98 11.00 9.05
CA ARG A 37 7.61 12.09 9.97
C ARG A 37 7.87 13.50 9.39
N GLU A 38 8.61 13.63 8.29
CA GLU A 38 8.95 14.92 7.67
C GLU A 38 7.88 15.44 6.70
N LEU A 39 6.79 14.68 6.49
CA LEU A 39 5.65 15.22 5.78
C LEU A 39 5.05 16.38 6.59
N PRO A 40 4.76 17.51 5.96
CA PRO A 40 4.21 18.67 6.66
C PRO A 40 2.89 18.30 7.35
N GLU A 41 2.66 18.91 8.50
CA GLU A 41 1.34 18.87 9.12
C GLU A 41 0.41 19.76 8.28
N MET A 42 -0.64 19.14 7.77
CA MET A 42 -1.66 19.82 6.96
C MET A 42 -3.03 19.38 7.44
N ASP A 43 -3.97 20.31 7.43
CA ASP A 43 -5.38 20.04 7.67
C ASP A 43 -6.14 20.32 6.37
N PHE A 44 -6.79 19.29 5.83
CA PHE A 44 -7.58 19.39 4.60
C PHE A 44 -9.07 19.66 4.88
N GLU A 45 -9.42 20.09 6.09
CA GLU A 45 -10.76 20.57 6.41
C GLU A 45 -11.88 19.56 6.09
N ASN A 46 -11.61 18.29 6.40
CA ASN A 46 -12.54 17.18 6.13
C ASN A 46 -12.80 16.96 4.62
N TYR A 47 -11.81 17.21 3.78
CA TYR A 47 -11.90 16.96 2.34
C TYR A 47 -12.17 15.48 2.07
N THR A 48 -13.10 15.21 1.13
CA THR A 48 -13.36 13.85 0.67
C THR A 48 -12.44 13.50 -0.50
N PHE A 49 -11.47 12.62 -0.26
CA PHE A 49 -10.54 12.11 -1.27
C PHE A 49 -11.16 10.93 -2.02
N ARG A 50 -11.44 11.13 -3.29
CA ARG A 50 -12.24 10.24 -4.14
C ARG A 50 -11.35 9.34 -4.98
N ILE A 51 -11.48 8.02 -4.82
CA ILE A 51 -10.65 7.04 -5.52
C ILE A 51 -11.50 6.20 -6.45
N LEU A 52 -11.29 6.35 -7.76
CA LEU A 52 -11.92 5.48 -8.75
C LEU A 52 -11.20 4.15 -8.81
N MET A 53 -11.95 3.07 -8.64
CA MET A 53 -11.43 1.71 -8.70
C MET A 53 -12.32 0.80 -9.54
N ARG A 54 -11.72 -0.31 -9.98
CA ARG A 54 -12.47 -1.40 -10.57
C ARG A 54 -13.54 -1.91 -9.60
N ASN A 55 -14.75 -2.21 -10.09
CA ASN A 55 -15.82 -2.82 -9.33
C ASN A 55 -15.50 -4.32 -9.06
N SER A 56 -14.68 -4.57 -8.07
CA SER A 56 -14.28 -5.90 -7.64
C SER A 56 -13.83 -5.84 -6.17
N SER A 57 -14.53 -6.54 -5.29
CA SER A 57 -14.25 -6.56 -3.87
C SER A 57 -12.81 -6.97 -3.56
N VAL A 58 -12.26 -7.93 -4.29
CA VAL A 58 -10.87 -8.38 -4.14
C VAL A 58 -9.87 -7.26 -4.41
N HIS A 59 -10.13 -6.37 -5.38
CA HIS A 59 -9.22 -5.26 -5.67
C HIS A 59 -9.47 -4.07 -4.75
N GLN A 60 -10.70 -3.91 -4.30
CA GLN A 60 -11.07 -2.81 -3.40
C GLN A 60 -10.48 -3.00 -2.01
N SER A 61 -10.34 -4.25 -1.53
CA SER A 61 -9.75 -4.56 -0.23
C SER A 61 -8.27 -4.13 -0.08
N ASP A 62 -7.55 -3.87 -1.17
CA ASP A 62 -6.21 -3.25 -1.11
C ASP A 62 -6.23 -1.84 -0.49
N ILE A 63 -7.32 -1.10 -0.70
CA ILE A 63 -7.41 0.30 -0.34
C ILE A 63 -8.48 0.55 0.73
N PHE A 64 -9.56 -0.23 0.71
CA PHE A 64 -10.69 -0.08 1.64
C PHE A 64 -11.03 -1.39 2.32
N ALA A 65 -11.16 -1.33 3.64
CA ALA A 65 -11.64 -2.45 4.45
C ALA A 65 -12.53 -1.93 5.58
N ASP A 66 -13.49 -2.75 5.97
CA ASP A 66 -14.38 -2.47 7.10
C ASP A 66 -13.74 -2.95 8.42
N GLU A 67 -13.95 -2.19 9.49
CA GLU A 67 -13.51 -2.53 10.86
C GLU A 67 -13.88 -3.94 11.30
N SER A 68 -14.96 -4.48 10.76
CA SER A 68 -15.60 -5.71 11.24
C SER A 68 -15.21 -6.99 10.49
N SER A 69 -14.25 -6.95 9.56
CA SER A 69 -13.95 -8.12 8.70
C SER A 69 -13.39 -9.32 9.48
N GLY A 70 -12.72 -9.08 10.62
CA GLY A 70 -12.03 -10.12 11.39
C GLY A 70 -10.76 -10.65 10.73
N ASP A 71 -10.43 -10.20 9.51
CA ASP A 71 -9.20 -10.50 8.81
C ASP A 71 -8.07 -9.54 9.23
N ALA A 72 -6.88 -10.06 9.44
CA ALA A 72 -5.74 -9.26 9.90
C ALA A 72 -5.27 -8.23 8.86
N VAL A 73 -5.37 -8.55 7.56
CA VAL A 73 -4.97 -7.65 6.47
C VAL A 73 -6.00 -6.54 6.33
N ASP A 74 -7.29 -6.87 6.32
CA ASP A 74 -8.36 -5.88 6.27
C ASP A 74 -8.28 -4.92 7.46
N ASN A 75 -8.05 -5.44 8.67
CA ASN A 75 -7.86 -4.61 9.85
C ASN A 75 -6.65 -3.66 9.72
N ALA A 76 -5.55 -4.13 9.13
CA ALA A 76 -4.38 -3.28 8.89
C ALA A 76 -4.68 -2.18 7.85
N VAL A 77 -5.45 -2.48 6.80
CA VAL A 77 -5.91 -1.51 5.80
C VAL A 77 -6.81 -0.46 6.45
N PHE A 78 -7.76 -0.90 7.27
CA PHE A 78 -8.66 -0.01 8.02
C PHE A 78 -7.87 0.94 8.93
N LEU A 79 -7.00 0.41 9.79
CA LEU A 79 -6.20 1.22 10.72
C LEU A 79 -5.27 2.20 10.00
N ARG A 80 -4.70 1.80 8.86
CA ARG A 80 -3.90 2.70 8.02
C ARG A 80 -4.74 3.89 7.52
N ASN A 81 -5.94 3.63 7.04
CA ASN A 81 -6.82 4.67 6.53
C ASN A 81 -7.27 5.62 7.64
N GLU A 82 -7.64 5.09 8.82
CA GLU A 82 -7.98 5.89 9.98
C GLU A 82 -6.82 6.81 10.41
N ALA A 83 -5.61 6.27 10.49
CA ALA A 83 -4.43 7.06 10.85
C ALA A 83 -4.15 8.22 9.86
N VAL A 84 -4.40 8.02 8.56
CA VAL A 84 -4.27 9.08 7.56
C VAL A 84 -5.41 10.08 7.67
N SER A 85 -6.64 9.60 7.85
CA SER A 85 -7.84 10.44 8.02
C SER A 85 -7.70 11.35 9.23
N GLU A 86 -7.28 10.83 10.37
CA GLU A 86 -7.06 11.62 11.59
C GLU A 86 -5.91 12.63 11.42
N ARG A 87 -4.79 12.20 10.82
CA ARG A 87 -3.61 13.06 10.68
C ARG A 87 -3.85 14.26 9.78
N TYR A 88 -4.60 14.08 8.70
CA TYR A 88 -4.77 15.10 7.67
C TYR A 88 -6.18 15.67 7.59
N ASN A 89 -7.09 15.22 8.45
CA ASN A 89 -8.50 15.60 8.42
C ASN A 89 -9.11 15.43 7.02
N VAL A 90 -8.99 14.19 6.49
CA VAL A 90 -9.54 13.79 5.19
C VAL A 90 -10.48 12.61 5.36
N GLN A 91 -11.41 12.44 4.44
CA GLN A 91 -12.22 11.24 4.31
C GLN A 91 -11.87 10.54 3.00
N PHE A 92 -11.97 9.22 2.96
CA PHE A 92 -11.79 8.45 1.73
C PHE A 92 -13.13 8.00 1.19
N GLU A 93 -13.34 8.19 -0.10
CA GLU A 93 -14.50 7.70 -0.82
C GLU A 93 -14.06 6.77 -1.94
N LEU A 94 -14.59 5.53 -1.91
CA LEU A 94 -14.41 4.57 -2.99
C LEU A 94 -15.49 4.81 -4.05
N ILE A 95 -15.07 5.06 -5.28
CA ILE A 95 -15.95 5.10 -6.44
C ILE A 95 -15.72 3.84 -7.28
N ALA A 96 -16.67 2.91 -7.21
CA ALA A 96 -16.60 1.68 -8.00
C ALA A 96 -17.05 1.94 -9.44
N SER A 97 -16.26 1.48 -10.42
CA SER A 97 -16.64 1.62 -11.83
C SER A 97 -17.92 0.86 -12.16
N SER A 98 -18.78 1.44 -12.98
CA SER A 98 -20.09 0.88 -13.32
C SER A 98 -20.00 -0.35 -14.22
N SER A 99 -19.00 -0.39 -15.09
CA SER A 99 -18.81 -1.44 -16.12
C SER A 99 -17.85 -2.56 -15.71
N GLY A 100 -17.25 -2.47 -14.52
CA GLY A 100 -16.14 -3.35 -14.10
C GLY A 100 -14.80 -3.02 -14.79
N ASN A 101 -14.79 -2.02 -15.67
CA ASN A 101 -13.61 -1.46 -16.32
C ASN A 101 -13.52 0.02 -15.98
N ASP A 102 -12.60 0.36 -15.08
CA ASP A 102 -12.39 1.72 -14.59
C ASP A 102 -12.07 2.75 -15.68
N ASP A 103 -11.38 2.34 -16.74
CA ASP A 103 -11.02 3.20 -17.87
C ASP A 103 -12.24 3.67 -18.69
N SER A 104 -13.27 2.84 -18.79
CA SER A 104 -14.49 3.20 -19.50
C SER A 104 -15.28 4.32 -18.81
N ASP A 105 -15.20 4.39 -17.49
CA ASP A 105 -15.87 5.42 -16.70
C ASP A 105 -14.95 6.62 -16.46
N GLY A 106 -13.69 6.36 -16.12
CA GLY A 106 -12.73 7.38 -15.69
C GLY A 106 -12.26 8.29 -16.82
N ILE A 107 -11.85 7.73 -17.95
CA ILE A 107 -11.27 8.52 -19.05
C ILE A 107 -12.23 9.60 -19.58
N PRO A 108 -13.51 9.30 -19.91
CA PRO A 108 -14.42 10.33 -20.39
C PRO A 108 -14.66 11.45 -19.36
N VAL A 109 -14.72 11.11 -18.09
CA VAL A 109 -14.94 12.08 -17.00
C VAL A 109 -13.72 12.99 -16.84
N ILE A 110 -12.51 12.43 -16.82
CA ILE A 110 -11.27 13.21 -16.73
C ILE A 110 -11.14 14.14 -17.94
N LEU A 111 -11.35 13.65 -19.16
CA LEU A 111 -11.26 14.44 -20.38
C LEU A 111 -12.32 15.55 -20.47
N SER A 112 -13.46 15.37 -19.80
CA SER A 112 -14.49 16.42 -19.72
C SER A 112 -14.10 17.59 -18.80
N GLY A 113 -13.02 17.45 -18.02
CA GLY A 113 -12.61 18.41 -17.00
C GLY A 113 -13.50 18.41 -15.76
N THR A 114 -14.33 17.39 -15.59
CA THR A 114 -15.15 17.23 -14.38
C THR A 114 -14.25 16.78 -13.23
N ASP A 115 -14.29 17.53 -12.13
CA ASP A 115 -13.58 17.19 -10.89
C ASP A 115 -14.36 16.11 -10.12
N ALA A 116 -14.21 14.86 -10.55
CA ALA A 116 -14.93 13.72 -9.96
C ALA A 116 -14.00 12.75 -9.20
N TYR A 117 -12.73 12.73 -9.52
CA TYR A 117 -11.75 11.80 -8.92
C TYR A 117 -10.46 12.52 -8.59
N ASP A 118 -9.87 12.17 -7.45
CA ASP A 118 -8.55 12.65 -7.01
C ASP A 118 -7.45 11.63 -7.35
N LEU A 119 -7.83 10.35 -7.34
CA LEU A 119 -6.95 9.25 -7.70
C LEU A 119 -7.71 8.21 -8.53
N VAL A 120 -7.02 7.61 -9.47
CA VAL A 120 -7.49 6.40 -10.15
C VAL A 120 -6.55 5.25 -9.80
N ALA A 121 -7.11 4.14 -9.29
CA ALA A 121 -6.37 2.92 -8.99
C ALA A 121 -6.80 1.80 -9.96
N PRO A 122 -6.31 1.82 -11.21
CA PRO A 122 -6.77 0.95 -12.26
C PRO A 122 -6.05 -0.40 -12.20
N HIS A 123 -6.61 -1.40 -12.87
CA HIS A 123 -5.88 -2.61 -13.18
C HIS A 123 -4.64 -2.28 -14.04
N GLY A 124 -3.47 -2.87 -13.74
CA GLY A 124 -2.19 -2.52 -14.37
C GLY A 124 -2.21 -2.43 -15.90
N ARG A 125 -2.95 -3.32 -16.60
CA ARG A 125 -3.10 -3.25 -18.05
C ARG A 125 -3.86 -2.02 -18.55
N ARG A 126 -4.63 -1.34 -17.69
CA ARG A 126 -5.41 -0.14 -18.02
C ARG A 126 -4.62 1.14 -17.82
N CYS A 127 -3.56 1.11 -17.05
CA CYS A 127 -2.67 2.27 -16.86
C CYS A 127 -2.20 2.85 -18.19
N ILE A 128 -1.84 2.00 -19.15
CA ILE A 128 -1.45 2.42 -20.51
C ILE A 128 -2.57 3.16 -21.22
N THR A 129 -3.83 2.72 -21.04
CA THR A 129 -4.98 3.39 -21.68
C THR A 129 -5.17 4.81 -21.13
N TYR A 130 -5.03 4.99 -19.82
CA TYR A 130 -5.05 6.32 -19.21
C TYR A 130 -3.90 7.20 -19.72
N ALA A 131 -2.68 6.66 -19.75
CA ALA A 131 -1.50 7.37 -20.25
C ALA A 131 -1.65 7.80 -21.73
N MET A 132 -2.17 6.92 -22.58
CA MET A 132 -2.39 7.22 -24.02
C MET A 132 -3.48 8.27 -24.28
N ASN A 133 -4.32 8.55 -23.29
CA ASN A 133 -5.37 9.55 -23.36
C ASN A 133 -5.04 10.83 -22.58
N ASP A 134 -3.79 11.03 -22.20
CA ASP A 134 -3.32 12.19 -21.44
C ASP A 134 -4.07 12.41 -20.11
N CYS A 135 -4.52 11.31 -19.48
CA CYS A 135 -5.28 11.32 -18.23
C CYS A 135 -4.41 11.17 -16.98
N CYS A 136 -3.10 11.26 -17.11
CA CYS A 136 -2.15 11.07 -16.00
C CYS A 136 -1.29 12.31 -15.80
N VAL A 137 -0.89 12.54 -14.55
CA VAL A 137 0.15 13.50 -14.21
C VAL A 137 1.51 12.80 -14.11
N ASP A 138 2.58 13.51 -14.33
CA ASP A 138 3.92 12.99 -14.13
C ASP A 138 4.21 12.86 -12.63
N TRP A 139 4.45 11.65 -12.16
CA TRP A 139 4.72 11.35 -10.75
C TRP A 139 6.02 11.97 -10.24
N TYR A 140 6.99 12.21 -11.11
CA TYR A 140 8.22 12.92 -10.73
C TYR A 140 7.97 14.41 -10.42
N SER A 141 6.86 14.97 -10.88
CA SER A 141 6.46 16.34 -10.58
C SER A 141 5.67 16.50 -9.28
N LEU A 142 5.22 15.40 -8.66
CA LEU A 142 4.41 15.45 -7.44
C LEU A 142 5.26 15.80 -6.21
N PRO A 143 4.86 16.79 -5.42
CA PRO A 143 5.54 17.14 -4.19
C PRO A 143 5.42 16.02 -3.15
N TYR A 144 6.39 15.92 -2.25
CA TYR A 144 6.41 14.99 -1.12
C TYR A 144 6.39 13.50 -1.49
N LEU A 145 6.55 13.15 -2.75
CA LEU A 145 6.58 11.79 -3.24
C LEU A 145 8.03 11.35 -3.50
N ASN A 146 8.56 10.51 -2.63
CA ASN A 146 9.88 9.92 -2.84
C ASN A 146 9.75 8.51 -3.43
N LEU A 147 9.98 8.38 -4.72
CA LEU A 147 9.88 7.13 -5.48
C LEU A 147 11.11 6.21 -5.32
N THR A 148 12.07 6.57 -4.49
CA THR A 148 13.25 5.72 -4.19
C THR A 148 13.03 4.79 -3.01
N TYR A 149 11.96 4.94 -2.26
CA TYR A 149 11.63 4.06 -1.16
C TYR A 149 11.42 2.62 -1.60
N ASP A 150 11.79 1.68 -0.74
CA ASP A 150 11.80 0.25 -1.06
C ASP A 150 10.40 -0.35 -1.27
N TRP A 151 9.37 0.26 -0.69
CA TRP A 151 7.99 -0.17 -0.96
C TRP A 151 7.46 0.15 -2.36
N TRP A 152 8.17 1.01 -3.13
CA TRP A 152 7.90 1.17 -4.53
C TRP A 152 8.57 0.06 -5.34
N ALA A 153 7.86 -0.55 -6.28
CA ALA A 153 8.42 -1.55 -7.16
C ALA A 153 9.46 -0.92 -8.11
N GLN A 154 10.74 -0.93 -7.71
CA GLN A 154 11.82 -0.25 -8.43
C GLN A 154 11.99 -0.76 -9.88
N GLY A 155 11.76 -2.05 -10.12
CA GLY A 155 11.73 -2.62 -11.47
C GLY A 155 10.60 -2.04 -12.32
N ALA A 156 9.43 -1.84 -11.74
CA ALA A 156 8.30 -1.18 -12.40
C ALA A 156 8.61 0.28 -12.70
N ARG A 157 9.17 1.02 -11.73
CA ARG A 157 9.60 2.41 -11.94
C ARG A 157 10.52 2.53 -13.15
N ASN A 158 11.55 1.71 -13.23
CA ASN A 158 12.51 1.75 -14.33
C ASN A 158 11.87 1.38 -15.68
N SER A 159 10.90 0.45 -15.66
CA SER A 159 10.23 -0.02 -16.88
C SER A 159 9.14 0.94 -17.37
N PHE A 160 8.51 1.68 -16.47
CA PHE A 160 7.39 2.59 -16.77
C PHE A 160 7.86 4.04 -16.99
N THR A 161 9.10 4.36 -16.64
CA THR A 161 9.70 5.67 -16.98
C THR A 161 10.00 5.72 -18.46
N PHE A 162 9.41 6.68 -19.15
CA PHE A 162 9.65 6.95 -20.56
C PHE A 162 9.89 8.44 -20.77
N ASN A 163 11.00 8.78 -21.43
CA ASN A 163 11.43 10.17 -21.64
C ASN A 163 11.40 11.01 -20.35
N ASP A 164 11.96 10.46 -19.27
CA ASP A 164 12.02 11.09 -17.94
C ASP A 164 10.64 11.37 -17.31
N THR A 165 9.58 10.73 -17.79
CA THR A 165 8.22 10.86 -17.30
C THR A 165 7.71 9.54 -16.74
N LEU A 166 7.06 9.56 -15.59
CA LEU A 166 6.42 8.40 -14.95
C LEU A 166 4.93 8.68 -14.73
N LEU A 167 4.06 7.99 -15.45
CA LEU A 167 2.62 8.28 -15.47
C LEU A 167 1.79 7.37 -14.56
N PHE A 168 2.36 6.27 -14.07
CA PHE A 168 1.73 5.34 -13.13
C PHE A 168 2.78 4.53 -12.39
N MET A 169 2.43 4.05 -11.20
CA MET A 169 3.34 3.32 -10.34
C MET A 169 2.59 2.22 -9.58
N THR A 170 3.34 1.26 -9.06
CA THR A 170 2.86 0.20 -8.16
C THR A 170 3.93 -0.10 -7.11
N GLY A 171 3.54 -0.82 -6.07
CA GLY A 171 4.46 -1.20 -5.00
C GLY A 171 3.77 -2.03 -3.93
N ASP A 172 4.44 -2.21 -2.80
CA ASP A 172 4.01 -3.04 -1.68
C ASP A 172 2.82 -2.47 -0.90
N MET A 173 2.34 -1.30 -1.28
CA MET A 173 1.07 -0.75 -0.80
C MET A 173 -0.14 -1.61 -1.22
N SER A 174 0.00 -2.44 -2.26
CA SER A 174 -0.99 -3.39 -2.72
C SER A 174 -0.64 -4.78 -2.21
N HIS A 175 -1.40 -5.31 -1.24
CA HIS A 175 -1.22 -6.67 -0.75
C HIS A 175 -1.54 -7.71 -1.84
N LEU A 176 -2.38 -7.37 -2.82
CA LEU A 176 -2.68 -8.23 -3.96
C LEU A 176 -1.45 -8.50 -4.84
N SER A 177 -0.49 -7.60 -4.89
CA SER A 177 0.76 -7.81 -5.62
C SER A 177 1.55 -8.99 -5.04
N VAL A 178 1.46 -9.20 -3.73
CA VAL A 178 2.06 -10.32 -3.02
C VAL A 178 1.18 -11.58 -3.10
N ALA A 179 -0.12 -11.44 -2.88
CA ALA A 179 -1.09 -12.55 -2.89
C ALA A 179 -1.24 -13.20 -4.27
N ALA A 180 -1.08 -12.43 -5.35
CA ALA A 180 -1.18 -12.90 -6.74
C ALA A 180 0.17 -13.32 -7.35
N SER A 181 1.18 -13.61 -6.54
CA SER A 181 2.49 -14.05 -7.02
C SER A 181 2.41 -15.43 -7.68
N TYR A 182 2.98 -15.57 -8.87
CA TYR A 182 3.10 -16.85 -9.54
C TYR A 182 4.35 -17.58 -9.03
N VAL A 183 4.17 -18.81 -8.58
CA VAL A 183 5.26 -19.68 -8.13
C VAL A 183 5.35 -20.92 -9.02
N MET A 184 6.57 -21.33 -9.38
CA MET A 184 6.83 -22.62 -10.03
C MET A 184 7.23 -23.62 -8.94
N MET A 185 6.50 -24.72 -8.87
CA MET A 185 6.85 -25.85 -8.00
C MET A 185 7.47 -26.96 -8.85
N PHE A 186 8.61 -27.45 -8.41
CA PHE A 186 9.31 -28.59 -9.02
C PHE A 186 9.15 -29.79 -8.09
N ASN A 187 8.87 -30.95 -8.69
CA ASN A 187 8.82 -32.23 -7.98
C ASN A 187 10.13 -32.98 -8.19
#